data_3c8dc7c7ebb82e92c57b6ebc86923fd2
#
_entry.id   3c8dc7c7ebb82e92c57b6ebc86923fd2
#
_cell.length_a   1.000
_cell.length_b   1.000
_cell.length_c   1.000
_cell.angle_alpha   90.00
_cell.angle_beta   90.00
_cell.angle_gamma   90.00
#
_symmetry.space_group_name_H-M   'P 1'
#
loop_
_entity.id
_entity.type
_entity.pdbx_description
1 polymer ?
#
loop_
_entity_poly.entity_id
_entity_poly.type
_entity_poly.pdbx_seq_one_letter_code
_entity_poly.pdbx_strand_id
1 'polypeptide(L)'
;READGLAMSSRNAYLTRDQRAIAAHLNHILEQLAGSPHPPEEASAHARAALLEAGFSTVDYACIRDADTLDALGPETTSRRALIAARLGDVRLIDNMAAR
;
A
#
# COMPACT_ATOMS: atom_id res chain seq x y z
N ARG A 1 4.68 8.45 -10.89
CA ARG A 1 4.93 8.74 -9.47
C ARG A 1 5.55 10.11 -9.32
N GLU A 2 5.34 10.71 -8.18
CA GLU A 2 6.02 11.95 -7.81
C GLU A 2 7.46 11.65 -7.38
N ALA A 3 8.27 12.70 -7.21
CA ALA A 3 9.71 12.56 -6.95
C ALA A 3 10.03 11.71 -5.70
N ASP A 4 9.15 11.73 -4.69
CA ASP A 4 9.32 10.96 -3.45
C ASP A 4 8.69 9.56 -3.50
N GLY A 5 8.20 9.13 -4.68
CA GLY A 5 7.61 7.83 -4.88
C GLY A 5 6.10 7.76 -4.69
N LEU A 6 5.45 8.82 -4.22
CA LEU A 6 4.00 8.84 -4.07
C LEU A 6 3.32 8.68 -5.44
N ALA A 7 2.34 7.78 -5.51
CA ALA A 7 1.55 7.61 -6.73
C ALA A 7 0.87 8.92 -7.10
N MET A 8 0.93 9.32 -8.37
CA MET A 8 0.29 10.54 -8.82
C MET A 8 -1.22 10.41 -8.74
N SER A 9 -1.86 11.42 -8.16
CA SER A 9 -3.31 11.48 -8.02
C SER A 9 -3.75 12.92 -7.82
N SER A 10 -4.91 13.27 -8.36
CA SER A 10 -5.52 14.57 -8.09
C SER A 10 -5.84 14.76 -6.61
N ARG A 11 -6.04 13.66 -5.87
CA ARG A 11 -6.29 13.70 -4.42
C ARG A 11 -5.10 14.20 -3.63
N ASN A 12 -3.88 14.11 -4.15
CA ASN A 12 -2.68 14.61 -3.48
C ASN A 12 -2.76 16.11 -3.20
N ALA A 13 -3.52 16.86 -3.99
CA ALA A 13 -3.71 18.29 -3.80
C ALA A 13 -4.51 18.63 -2.53
N TYR A 14 -5.24 17.69 -1.97
CA TYR A 14 -6.01 17.87 -0.74
C TYR A 14 -5.22 17.57 0.53
N LEU A 15 -3.98 17.09 0.38
CA LEU A 15 -3.12 16.79 1.53
C LEU A 15 -2.50 18.06 2.08
N THR A 16 -2.49 18.19 3.41
CA THR A 16 -1.70 19.21 4.09
C THR A 16 -0.21 18.88 3.93
N ARG A 17 0.65 19.82 4.30
CA ARG A 17 2.09 19.61 4.27
C ARG A 17 2.51 18.40 5.10
N ASP A 18 1.98 18.28 6.32
CA ASP A 18 2.28 17.18 7.23
C ASP A 18 1.73 15.85 6.69
N GLN A 19 0.51 15.86 6.17
CA GLN A 19 -0.09 14.69 5.54
C GLN A 19 0.70 14.24 4.31
N ARG A 20 1.21 15.20 3.52
CA ARG A 20 2.02 14.89 2.34
C ARG A 20 3.31 14.17 2.73
N ALA A 21 3.94 14.56 3.83
CA ALA A 21 5.12 13.89 4.36
C ALA A 21 4.80 12.45 4.80
N ILE A 22 3.65 12.25 5.46
CA ILE A 22 3.20 10.90 5.85
C ILE A 22 2.87 10.07 4.61
N ALA A 23 2.21 10.66 3.63
CA ALA A 23 1.81 9.98 2.39
C ALA A 23 3.00 9.40 1.63
N ALA A 24 4.16 10.03 1.70
CA ALA A 24 5.38 9.56 1.06
C ALA A 24 5.83 8.18 1.58
N HIS A 25 5.46 7.82 2.80
CA HIS A 25 5.76 6.50 3.37
C HIS A 25 4.97 5.37 2.71
N LEU A 26 3.85 5.67 2.04
CA LEU A 26 2.99 4.65 1.44
C LEU A 26 3.76 3.81 0.42
N ASN A 27 4.52 4.44 -0.46
CA ASN A 27 5.31 3.73 -1.47
C ASN A 27 6.36 2.82 -0.82
N HIS A 28 7.05 3.30 0.20
CA HIS A 28 8.07 2.53 0.89
C HIS A 28 7.47 1.29 1.58
N ILE A 29 6.33 1.47 2.25
CA ILE A 29 5.64 0.37 2.91
C ILE A 29 5.12 -0.64 1.88
N LEU A 30 4.63 -0.15 0.74
CA LEU A 30 4.19 -1.01 -0.36
C LEU A 30 5.36 -1.83 -0.92
N GLU A 31 6.54 -1.24 -1.09
CA GLU A 31 7.74 -1.97 -1.51
C GLU A 31 8.10 -3.07 -0.52
N GLN A 32 8.02 -2.79 0.76
CA GLN A 32 8.28 -3.79 1.81
C GLN A 32 7.27 -4.93 1.74
N LEU A 33 5.98 -4.62 1.55
CA LEU A 33 4.94 -5.62 1.38
C LEU A 33 5.20 -6.48 0.14
N ALA A 34 5.49 -5.85 -0.99
CA ALA A 34 5.72 -6.54 -2.26
C ALA A 34 6.94 -7.45 -2.23
N GLY A 35 7.98 -7.07 -1.50
CA GLY A 35 9.24 -7.82 -1.41
C GLY A 35 9.38 -8.67 -0.15
N SER A 36 8.35 -8.78 0.68
CA SER A 36 8.44 -9.48 1.96
C SER A 36 8.74 -10.97 1.78
N PRO A 37 9.68 -11.53 2.58
CA PRO A 37 9.92 -12.99 2.61
C PRO A 37 8.91 -13.74 3.47
N HIS A 38 8.07 -13.03 4.22
CA HIS A 38 7.07 -13.62 5.09
C HIS A 38 5.83 -14.11 4.32
N PRO A 39 5.03 -15.02 4.90
CA PRO A 39 3.74 -15.39 4.31
C PRO A 39 2.85 -14.16 4.08
N PRO A 40 1.99 -14.17 3.05
CA PRO A 40 1.18 -12.99 2.70
C PRO A 40 0.37 -12.40 3.84
N GLU A 41 -0.22 -13.23 4.70
CA GLU A 41 -1.00 -12.73 5.84
C GLU A 41 -0.14 -11.99 6.86
N GLU A 42 1.04 -12.52 7.15
CA GLU A 42 1.99 -11.88 8.05
C GLU A 42 2.55 -10.60 7.46
N ALA A 43 2.91 -10.63 6.17
CA ALA A 43 3.38 -9.44 5.46
C ALA A 43 2.31 -8.34 5.45
N SER A 44 1.04 -8.70 5.26
CA SER A 44 -0.09 -7.77 5.30
C SER A 44 -0.26 -7.16 6.69
N ALA A 45 -0.13 -7.95 7.74
CA ALA A 45 -0.21 -7.46 9.11
C ALA A 45 0.92 -6.48 9.44
N HIS A 46 2.14 -6.75 8.98
CA HIS A 46 3.28 -5.84 9.14
C HIS A 46 3.06 -4.52 8.40
N ALA A 47 2.55 -4.59 7.17
CA ALA A 47 2.26 -3.40 6.37
C ALA A 47 1.17 -2.53 7.04
N ARG A 48 0.11 -3.14 7.53
CA ARG A 48 -0.97 -2.44 8.24
C ARG A 48 -0.43 -1.72 9.48
N ALA A 49 0.37 -2.41 10.29
CA ALA A 49 0.98 -1.82 11.48
C ALA A 49 1.90 -0.66 11.13
N ALA A 50 2.72 -0.82 10.08
CA ALA A 50 3.64 0.23 9.62
C ALA A 50 2.90 1.47 9.14
N LEU A 51 1.77 1.30 8.42
CA LEU A 51 0.95 2.40 7.97
C LEU A 51 0.37 3.20 9.14
N LEU A 52 -0.19 2.51 10.13
CA LEU A 52 -0.74 3.17 11.32
C LEU A 52 0.35 3.89 12.10
N GLU A 53 1.51 3.27 12.26
CA GLU A 53 2.66 3.87 12.94
C GLU A 53 3.20 5.10 12.20
N ALA A 54 3.16 5.09 10.86
CA ALA A 54 3.59 6.22 10.06
C ALA A 54 2.64 7.43 10.16
N GLY A 55 1.42 7.24 10.63
CA GLY A 55 0.46 8.32 10.84
C GLY A 55 -0.82 8.23 10.03
N PHE A 56 -1.03 7.15 9.26
CA PHE A 56 -2.31 6.95 8.57
C PHE A 56 -3.43 6.73 9.58
N SER A 57 -4.57 7.37 9.33
CA SER A 57 -5.72 7.32 10.24
C SER A 57 -6.36 5.93 10.26
N THR A 58 -6.55 5.35 9.07
CA THR A 58 -7.13 4.03 8.88
C THR A 58 -6.48 3.33 7.70
N VAL A 59 -6.54 2.02 7.70
CA VAL A 59 -6.08 1.19 6.58
C VAL A 59 -7.28 0.40 6.08
N ASP A 60 -7.72 0.70 4.85
CA ASP A 60 -8.85 -0.03 4.26
C ASP A 60 -8.41 -1.45 3.87
N TYR A 61 -7.25 -1.56 3.25
CA TYR A 61 -6.62 -2.86 3.01
C TYR A 61 -5.10 -2.71 2.78
N ALA A 62 -4.38 -3.78 3.08
CA ALA A 62 -2.98 -3.98 2.69
C ALA A 62 -2.85 -5.48 2.44
N CYS A 63 -2.69 -5.89 1.18
CA CYS A 63 -2.78 -7.29 0.82
C CYS A 63 -1.95 -7.64 -0.41
N ILE A 64 -1.77 -8.95 -0.60
CA ILE A 64 -1.15 -9.51 -1.80
C ILE A 64 -2.22 -10.36 -2.48
N ARG A 65 -2.45 -10.11 -3.76
CA ARG A 65 -3.50 -10.75 -4.55
C ARG A 65 -2.92 -11.35 -5.83
N ASP A 66 -3.74 -12.18 -6.49
CA ASP A 66 -3.44 -12.64 -7.84
C ASP A 66 -3.39 -11.44 -8.77
N ALA A 67 -2.30 -11.28 -9.52
CA ALA A 67 -2.10 -10.10 -10.36
C ALA A 67 -3.07 -10.02 -11.54
N ASP A 68 -3.57 -11.16 -12.00
CA ASP A 68 -4.46 -11.22 -13.17
C ASP A 68 -5.93 -10.99 -12.79
N THR A 69 -6.37 -11.53 -11.65
CA THR A 69 -7.78 -11.50 -11.24
C THR A 69 -8.06 -10.56 -10.08
N LEU A 70 -7.04 -10.18 -9.29
CA LEU A 70 -7.13 -9.45 -8.03
C LEU A 70 -7.91 -10.21 -6.94
N ASP A 71 -8.15 -11.49 -7.16
CA ASP A 71 -8.73 -12.39 -6.16
C ASP A 71 -7.66 -12.85 -5.17
N ALA A 72 -8.08 -13.54 -4.13
CA ALA A 72 -7.18 -14.16 -3.17
C ALA A 72 -6.21 -15.10 -3.87
N LEU A 73 -5.00 -15.22 -3.32
CA LEU A 73 -3.99 -16.13 -3.84
C LEU A 73 -4.49 -17.57 -3.78
N GLY A 74 -4.28 -18.30 -4.87
CA GLY A 74 -4.65 -19.69 -4.99
C GLY A 74 -3.53 -20.53 -5.57
N PRO A 75 -3.74 -21.86 -5.69
CA PRO A 75 -2.72 -22.77 -6.19
C PRO A 75 -2.30 -22.51 -7.63
N GLU A 76 -3.15 -21.83 -8.41
CA GLU A 76 -2.89 -21.50 -9.81
C GLU A 76 -2.31 -20.10 -10.01
N THR A 77 -2.12 -19.34 -8.93
CA THR A 77 -1.55 -18.00 -9.01
C THR A 77 -0.10 -18.06 -9.51
N THR A 78 0.17 -17.42 -10.65
CA THR A 78 1.50 -17.37 -11.26
C THR A 78 2.18 -16.03 -11.04
N SER A 79 1.43 -14.98 -10.84
CA SER A 79 1.98 -13.66 -10.53
C SER A 79 1.16 -13.00 -9.45
N ARG A 80 1.82 -12.16 -8.63
CA ARG A 80 1.24 -11.53 -7.45
C ARG A 80 1.33 -10.02 -7.57
N ARG A 81 0.37 -9.34 -6.94
CA ARG A 81 0.37 -7.88 -6.83
C ARG A 81 0.10 -7.47 -5.39
N ALA A 82 0.91 -6.53 -4.92
CA ALA A 82 0.70 -5.90 -3.62
C ALA A 82 -0.18 -4.68 -3.79
N LEU A 83 -1.16 -4.51 -2.90
CA LEU A 83 -2.16 -3.43 -2.97
C LEU A 83 -2.34 -2.83 -1.59
N ILE A 84 -2.40 -1.50 -1.54
CA ILE A 84 -2.69 -0.76 -0.32
C ILE A 84 -3.74 0.31 -0.61
N ALA A 85 -4.66 0.48 0.35
CA ALA A 85 -5.52 1.65 0.44
C ALA A 85 -5.57 2.10 1.89
N ALA A 86 -5.25 3.37 2.13
CA ALA A 86 -5.20 3.93 3.47
C ALA A 86 -5.64 5.39 3.44
N ARG A 87 -6.04 5.91 4.58
CA ARG A 87 -6.58 7.27 4.70
C ARG A 87 -5.74 8.17 5.58
N LEU A 88 -5.63 9.41 5.15
CA LEU A 88 -5.11 10.52 5.96
C LEU A 88 -6.25 11.53 6.11
N GLY A 89 -6.92 11.53 7.27
CA GLY A 89 -8.14 12.30 7.44
C GLY A 89 -9.19 11.85 6.42
N ASP A 90 -9.65 12.78 5.60
CA ASP A 90 -10.68 12.51 4.58
C ASP A 90 -10.10 12.08 3.23
N VAL A 91 -8.78 12.05 3.08
CA VAL A 91 -8.15 11.73 1.81
C VAL A 91 -7.78 10.24 1.78
N ARG A 92 -8.35 9.52 0.83
CA ARG A 92 -8.04 8.10 0.59
C ARG A 92 -6.96 7.98 -0.47
N LEU A 93 -5.88 7.29 -0.13
CA LEU A 93 -4.76 7.03 -1.03
C LEU A 93 -4.71 5.54 -1.36
N ILE A 94 -4.48 5.24 -2.62
CA ILE A 94 -4.32 3.86 -3.11
C ILE A 94 -3.02 3.75 -3.88
N ASP A 95 -2.41 2.57 -3.82
CA ASP A 95 -1.23 2.25 -4.62
C ASP A 95 -1.12 0.74 -4.80
N ASN A 96 -0.36 0.32 -5.79
CA ASN A 96 -0.10 -1.09 -6.04
C ASN A 96 1.21 -1.26 -6.81
N MET A 97 1.80 -2.46 -6.72
CA MET A 97 2.97 -2.83 -7.50
C MET A 97 3.09 -4.35 -7.58
N ALA A 98 3.88 -4.83 -8.53
CA ALA A 98 4.15 -6.25 -8.65
C ALA A 98 4.82 -6.78 -7.37
N ALA A 99 4.41 -7.95 -6.91
CA ALA A 99 4.95 -8.61 -5.73
C ALA A 99 5.68 -9.90 -6.11
N ARG A 100 6.55 -10.34 -5.23
CA ARG A 100 7.26 -11.61 -5.38
C ARG A 100 6.36 -12.80 -5.23
#